data_82cd9004ad58c19c5382ec46442b66c4
#
_entry.id   82cd9004ad58c19c5382ec46442b66c4
#
_cell.length_a   1.000
_cell.length_b   1.000
_cell.length_c   1.000
_cell.angle_alpha   90.00
_cell.angle_beta   90.00
_cell.angle_gamma   90.00
#
_symmetry.space_group_name_H-M   'P 1'
#
loop_
_entity.id
_entity.type
_entity.pdbx_description
1 polymer ?
#
loop_
_entity_poly.entity_id
_entity_poly.type
_entity_poly.pdbx_seq_one_letter_code
_entity_poly.pdbx_strand_id
1 'polypeptide(L)'
;MNARTAIQPAGYLAVIKVVGVGGGGVNAVNRMIEAGVRGVEFIALNTDAQALLMSDADVKLDIGREVTRGLGAGANPEVGRTAADAHRAELEDVLKGADMVFITAGEGGGTGTGGAPVVAEVARSLGALTVGVVTRPFGFEGRRRAVHAEQGIQSLREAVDTLIVIPNDRLLDVGDPKAPMTETFRLADDVLMNGVKGITDLITTPGLINVDFADVKTVMSDAGTAVMGIGRGNGDERAAQAAQRAISSPLLETSMEGARGVLLSVAGPSSMTLHEATKAAQTVAAHADEDAEIIFGAIIDDNLGEEMRVTVIAAGFDRKRGSRQGPGMGTRAGADVEIPSFVQG
;
A
#
# COMPACT_ATOMS: atom_id res chain seq x y z
N MET A 1 -11.71 -49.78 -9.70
CA MET A 1 -12.10 -48.69 -8.73
C MET A 1 -11.22 -47.49 -9.01
N ASN A 2 -11.74 -46.56 -9.84
CA ASN A 2 -11.01 -45.35 -10.19
C ASN A 2 -11.21 -44.29 -9.08
N ALA A 3 -10.16 -44.01 -8.34
CA ALA A 3 -10.13 -42.85 -7.46
C ALA A 3 -10.23 -41.58 -8.33
N ARG A 4 -11.40 -40.96 -8.33
CA ARG A 4 -11.56 -39.62 -8.86
C ARG A 4 -10.81 -38.68 -7.90
N THR A 5 -9.65 -38.22 -8.32
CA THR A 5 -8.98 -37.10 -7.69
C THR A 5 -9.93 -35.92 -7.80
N ALA A 6 -10.48 -35.49 -6.68
CA ALA A 6 -11.25 -34.26 -6.63
C ALA A 6 -10.30 -33.13 -7.03
N ILE A 7 -10.57 -32.50 -8.15
CA ILE A 7 -9.93 -31.25 -8.54
C ILE A 7 -10.35 -30.26 -7.45
N GLN A 8 -9.40 -29.79 -6.64
CA GLN A 8 -9.65 -28.69 -5.73
C GLN A 8 -10.15 -27.51 -6.56
N PRO A 9 -11.17 -26.77 -6.09
CA PRO A 9 -11.63 -25.60 -6.81
C PRO A 9 -10.46 -24.64 -7.00
N ALA A 10 -10.45 -23.96 -8.15
CA ALA A 10 -9.48 -22.93 -8.52
C ALA A 10 -9.14 -22.05 -7.32
N GLY A 11 -7.85 -21.82 -7.10
CA GLY A 11 -7.34 -21.15 -5.90
C GLY A 11 -8.15 -19.91 -5.54
N TYR A 12 -8.43 -19.73 -4.27
CA TYR A 12 -9.11 -18.57 -3.74
C TYR A 12 -8.30 -17.31 -4.12
N LEU A 13 -8.89 -16.49 -4.97
CA LEU A 13 -8.30 -15.20 -5.33
C LEU A 13 -8.64 -14.21 -4.23
N ALA A 14 -7.62 -13.52 -3.71
CA ALA A 14 -7.82 -12.49 -2.70
C ALA A 14 -8.77 -11.39 -3.23
N VAL A 15 -9.77 -11.05 -2.45
CA VAL A 15 -10.71 -9.97 -2.77
C VAL A 15 -10.09 -8.64 -2.33
N ILE A 16 -9.68 -7.83 -3.30
CA ILE A 16 -9.01 -6.56 -3.08
C ILE A 16 -9.95 -5.43 -3.45
N LYS A 17 -10.13 -4.46 -2.55
CA LYS A 17 -10.92 -3.26 -2.79
C LYS A 17 -10.06 -2.02 -2.69
N VAL A 18 -10.32 -1.05 -3.55
CA VAL A 18 -9.63 0.26 -3.57
C VAL A 18 -10.67 1.35 -3.33
N VAL A 19 -10.55 2.03 -2.20
CA VAL A 19 -11.48 3.09 -1.79
C VAL A 19 -10.82 4.45 -1.99
N GLY A 20 -11.31 5.22 -2.94
CA GLY A 20 -10.93 6.61 -3.14
C GLY A 20 -11.80 7.54 -2.29
N VAL A 21 -11.18 8.25 -1.34
CA VAL A 21 -11.89 9.11 -0.38
C VAL A 21 -11.66 10.58 -0.69
N GLY A 22 -12.76 11.31 -0.92
CA GLY A 22 -12.74 12.72 -1.29
C GLY A 22 -12.23 12.97 -2.71
N GLY A 23 -12.10 14.23 -3.10
CA GLY A 23 -11.76 14.61 -4.47
C GLY A 23 -10.43 13.98 -4.96
N GLY A 24 -9.36 14.10 -4.19
CA GLY A 24 -8.05 13.51 -4.57
C GLY A 24 -8.08 11.99 -4.67
N GLY A 25 -8.73 11.30 -3.70
CA GLY A 25 -8.86 9.84 -3.75
C GLY A 25 -9.71 9.35 -4.93
N VAL A 26 -10.82 10.03 -5.21
CA VAL A 26 -11.70 9.72 -6.36
C VAL A 26 -10.97 9.94 -7.68
N ASN A 27 -10.17 11.00 -7.82
CA ASN A 27 -9.34 11.23 -9.00
C ASN A 27 -8.31 10.11 -9.19
N ALA A 28 -7.64 9.68 -8.12
CA ALA A 28 -6.71 8.56 -8.17
C ALA A 28 -7.40 7.25 -8.60
N VAL A 29 -8.59 6.95 -8.09
CA VAL A 29 -9.40 5.80 -8.52
C VAL A 29 -9.74 5.89 -10.00
N ASN A 30 -10.25 7.02 -10.48
CA ASN A 30 -10.55 7.21 -11.89
C ASN A 30 -9.29 6.98 -12.75
N ARG A 31 -8.14 7.47 -12.29
CA ARG A 31 -6.85 7.26 -12.96
C ARG A 31 -6.43 5.81 -13.03
N MET A 32 -6.68 5.03 -11.96
CA MET A 32 -6.43 3.59 -11.92
C MET A 32 -7.30 2.84 -12.93
N ILE A 33 -8.58 3.23 -13.05
CA ILE A 33 -9.54 2.66 -14.01
C ILE A 33 -9.10 2.98 -15.45
N GLU A 34 -8.79 4.24 -15.74
CA GLU A 34 -8.25 4.66 -17.05
C GLU A 34 -6.98 3.90 -17.45
N ALA A 35 -6.09 3.66 -16.49
CA ALA A 35 -4.85 2.91 -16.69
C ALA A 35 -5.05 1.38 -16.79
N GLY A 36 -6.29 0.90 -16.65
CA GLY A 36 -6.64 -0.51 -16.79
C GLY A 36 -6.13 -1.40 -15.65
N VAL A 37 -6.02 -0.89 -14.43
CA VAL A 37 -5.73 -1.71 -13.25
C VAL A 37 -6.85 -2.72 -13.05
N ARG A 38 -6.51 -4.00 -12.89
CA ARG A 38 -7.45 -5.13 -12.83
C ARG A 38 -7.29 -5.92 -11.54
N GLY A 39 -8.26 -6.79 -11.27
CA GLY A 39 -8.23 -7.69 -10.12
C GLY A 39 -8.61 -7.00 -8.79
N VAL A 40 -9.16 -5.79 -8.88
CA VAL A 40 -9.65 -5.01 -7.74
C VAL A 40 -11.03 -4.45 -8.00
N GLU A 41 -11.81 -4.21 -6.96
CA GLU A 41 -13.08 -3.48 -7.01
C GLU A 41 -12.84 -2.03 -6.58
N PHE A 42 -13.30 -1.08 -7.39
CA PHE A 42 -13.13 0.34 -7.13
C PHE A 42 -14.35 0.96 -6.45
N ILE A 43 -14.12 1.66 -5.36
CA ILE A 43 -15.13 2.35 -4.57
C ILE A 43 -14.77 3.83 -4.49
N ALA A 44 -15.66 4.70 -4.94
CA ALA A 44 -15.52 6.15 -4.80
C ALA A 44 -16.41 6.64 -3.66
N LEU A 45 -15.82 7.36 -2.71
CA LEU A 45 -16.48 7.92 -1.54
C LEU A 45 -16.29 9.44 -1.53
N ASN A 46 -17.36 10.22 -1.49
CA ASN A 46 -17.24 11.67 -1.45
C ASN A 46 -18.44 12.33 -0.74
N THR A 47 -18.23 13.54 -0.22
CA THR A 47 -19.26 14.47 0.27
C THR A 47 -19.71 15.45 -0.81
N ASP A 48 -19.07 15.46 -1.98
CA ASP A 48 -19.41 16.22 -3.17
C ASP A 48 -20.10 15.28 -4.18
N ALA A 49 -21.41 15.42 -4.32
CA ALA A 49 -22.21 14.57 -5.18
C ALA A 49 -21.90 14.78 -6.68
N GLN A 50 -21.49 15.99 -7.09
CA GLN A 50 -21.15 16.26 -8.49
C GLN A 50 -19.84 15.56 -8.88
N ALA A 51 -18.81 15.66 -8.03
CA ALA A 51 -17.55 14.94 -8.25
C ALA A 51 -17.77 13.42 -8.27
N LEU A 52 -18.67 12.90 -7.43
CA LEU A 52 -18.97 11.49 -7.37
C LEU A 52 -19.70 10.98 -8.63
N LEU A 53 -20.58 11.77 -9.21
CA LEU A 53 -21.26 11.42 -10.46
C LEU A 53 -20.28 11.22 -11.63
N MET A 54 -19.19 11.98 -11.65
CA MET A 54 -18.17 11.93 -12.70
C MET A 54 -17.16 10.78 -12.52
N SER A 55 -17.25 10.03 -11.43
CA SER A 55 -16.37 8.88 -11.20
C SER A 55 -16.80 7.67 -12.04
N ASP A 56 -15.85 6.87 -12.48
CA ASP A 56 -16.06 5.59 -13.16
C ASP A 56 -15.94 4.37 -12.23
N ALA A 57 -15.88 4.59 -10.90
CA ALA A 57 -15.78 3.53 -9.91
C ALA A 57 -17.00 2.59 -9.95
N ASP A 58 -16.75 1.30 -9.65
CA ASP A 58 -17.78 0.24 -9.62
C ASP A 58 -18.88 0.56 -8.60
N VAL A 59 -18.45 1.10 -7.44
CA VAL A 59 -19.34 1.52 -6.35
C VAL A 59 -19.11 3.00 -6.05
N LYS A 60 -20.21 3.75 -5.94
CA LYS A 60 -20.19 5.18 -5.60
C LYS A 60 -20.99 5.41 -4.33
N LEU A 61 -20.33 5.90 -3.28
CA LEU A 61 -20.96 6.14 -1.99
C LEU A 61 -20.98 7.65 -1.67
N ASP A 62 -22.18 8.24 -1.72
CA ASP A 62 -22.43 9.63 -1.34
C ASP A 62 -22.64 9.73 0.17
N ILE A 63 -21.58 10.11 0.89
CA ILE A 63 -21.63 10.34 2.34
C ILE A 63 -21.98 11.78 2.72
N GLY A 64 -22.25 12.62 1.72
CA GLY A 64 -22.55 14.05 1.91
C GLY A 64 -24.02 14.38 2.10
N ARG A 65 -24.94 13.47 1.82
CA ARG A 65 -26.38 13.74 1.72
C ARG A 65 -26.95 14.48 2.95
N GLU A 66 -26.64 14.00 4.14
CA GLU A 66 -27.21 14.54 5.38
C GLU A 66 -26.40 15.72 5.92
N VAL A 67 -25.06 15.64 5.85
CA VAL A 67 -24.16 16.58 6.52
C VAL A 67 -23.82 17.78 5.63
N THR A 68 -23.57 17.57 4.33
CA THR A 68 -23.11 18.61 3.39
C THR A 68 -24.12 18.93 2.29
N ARG A 69 -25.21 18.18 2.18
CA ARG A 69 -26.20 18.28 1.09
C ARG A 69 -25.54 18.10 -0.29
N GLY A 70 -24.50 17.29 -0.38
CA GLY A 70 -23.74 17.05 -1.61
C GLY A 70 -22.83 18.19 -2.07
N LEU A 71 -22.58 19.21 -1.22
CA LEU A 71 -21.78 20.39 -1.57
C LEU A 71 -20.29 20.29 -1.12
N GLY A 72 -19.89 19.11 -0.62
CA GLY A 72 -18.53 18.91 -0.13
C GLY A 72 -18.30 19.37 1.31
N ALA A 73 -17.19 18.97 1.92
CA ALA A 73 -16.87 19.24 3.32
C ALA A 73 -16.23 20.61 3.59
N GLY A 74 -16.06 21.47 2.57
CA GLY A 74 -15.55 22.84 2.73
C GLY A 74 -14.15 22.93 3.34
N ALA A 75 -13.25 21.98 3.01
CA ALA A 75 -11.91 21.86 3.58
C ALA A 75 -11.88 21.72 5.12
N ASN A 76 -12.95 21.19 5.72
CA ASN A 76 -13.04 20.91 7.15
C ASN A 76 -13.02 19.40 7.41
N PRO A 77 -11.95 18.84 8.00
CA PRO A 77 -11.83 17.40 8.28
C PRO A 77 -12.91 16.87 9.23
N GLU A 78 -13.36 17.65 10.20
CA GLU A 78 -14.42 17.24 11.13
C GLU A 78 -15.74 17.00 10.43
N VAL A 79 -16.05 17.80 9.40
CA VAL A 79 -17.24 17.58 8.55
C VAL A 79 -17.11 16.28 7.74
N GLY A 80 -15.91 16.03 7.19
CA GLY A 80 -15.60 14.79 6.46
C GLY A 80 -15.72 13.56 7.36
N ARG A 81 -15.19 13.63 8.59
CA ARG A 81 -15.29 12.56 9.58
C ARG A 81 -16.75 12.29 9.97
N THR A 82 -17.49 13.34 10.34
CA THR A 82 -18.90 13.22 10.71
C THR A 82 -19.73 12.60 9.59
N ALA A 83 -19.46 12.98 8.34
CA ALA A 83 -20.13 12.43 7.17
C ALA A 83 -19.82 10.94 6.98
N ALA A 84 -18.57 10.53 7.13
CA ALA A 84 -18.17 9.11 7.04
C ALA A 84 -18.72 8.29 8.21
N ASP A 85 -18.70 8.81 9.43
CA ASP A 85 -19.23 8.14 10.63
C ASP A 85 -20.75 7.90 10.51
N ALA A 86 -21.49 8.83 9.92
CA ALA A 86 -22.94 8.67 9.68
C ALA A 86 -23.26 7.53 8.69
N HIS A 87 -22.29 7.12 7.86
CA HIS A 87 -22.46 6.10 6.82
C HIS A 87 -21.68 4.80 7.12
N ARG A 88 -21.30 4.53 8.39
CA ARG A 88 -20.54 3.31 8.76
C ARG A 88 -21.22 2.02 8.31
N ALA A 89 -22.53 1.91 8.42
CA ALA A 89 -23.26 0.73 7.99
C ALA A 89 -23.15 0.49 6.47
N GLU A 90 -23.24 1.55 5.67
CA GLU A 90 -23.06 1.46 4.21
C GLU A 90 -21.58 1.11 3.86
N LEU A 91 -20.62 1.64 4.63
CA LEU A 91 -19.21 1.28 4.49
C LEU A 91 -18.95 -0.19 4.82
N GLU A 92 -19.56 -0.72 5.90
CA GLU A 92 -19.48 -2.14 6.25
C GLU A 92 -20.01 -3.02 5.13
N ASP A 93 -21.16 -2.67 4.55
CA ASP A 93 -21.80 -3.44 3.48
C ASP A 93 -20.91 -3.48 2.22
N VAL A 94 -20.33 -2.35 1.82
CA VAL A 94 -19.48 -2.30 0.60
C VAL A 94 -18.10 -2.88 0.81
N LEU A 95 -17.58 -2.92 2.04
CA LEU A 95 -16.26 -3.48 2.36
C LEU A 95 -16.31 -4.96 2.76
N LYS A 96 -17.48 -5.48 3.02
CA LYS A 96 -17.66 -6.88 3.47
C LYS A 96 -17.01 -7.87 2.51
N GLY A 97 -16.30 -8.84 3.09
CA GLY A 97 -15.65 -9.92 2.35
C GLY A 97 -14.35 -9.53 1.65
N ALA A 98 -13.85 -8.32 1.86
CA ALA A 98 -12.53 -7.95 1.37
C ALA A 98 -11.43 -8.61 2.22
N ASP A 99 -10.42 -9.17 1.56
CA ASP A 99 -9.18 -9.63 2.20
C ASP A 99 -8.20 -8.48 2.40
N MET A 100 -8.24 -7.51 1.48
CA MET A 100 -7.39 -6.32 1.50
C MET A 100 -8.18 -5.08 1.05
N VAL A 101 -7.96 -3.96 1.74
CA VAL A 101 -8.54 -2.68 1.40
C VAL A 101 -7.44 -1.63 1.28
N PHE A 102 -7.30 -1.07 0.09
CA PHE A 102 -6.52 0.15 -0.12
C PHE A 102 -7.39 1.37 0.13
N ILE A 103 -6.86 2.33 0.85
CA ILE A 103 -7.51 3.60 1.12
C ILE A 103 -6.64 4.69 0.52
N THR A 104 -7.13 5.35 -0.52
CA THR A 104 -6.40 6.42 -1.20
C THR A 104 -7.11 7.75 -1.00
N ALA A 105 -6.33 8.76 -0.60
CA ALA A 105 -6.84 10.10 -0.35
C ALA A 105 -5.76 11.17 -0.59
N GLY A 106 -6.19 12.37 -0.95
CA GLY A 106 -5.36 13.56 -0.83
C GLY A 106 -5.60 14.20 0.54
N GLU A 107 -4.57 14.21 1.38
CA GLU A 107 -4.66 14.80 2.71
C GLU A 107 -4.63 16.33 2.68
N GLY A 108 -5.18 16.94 3.74
CA GLY A 108 -5.29 18.41 3.86
C GLY A 108 -6.61 18.99 3.39
N GLY A 109 -7.45 18.18 2.71
CA GLY A 109 -8.84 18.51 2.39
C GLY A 109 -9.79 18.20 3.56
N GLY A 110 -11.10 18.30 3.32
CA GLY A 110 -12.10 17.94 4.33
C GLY A 110 -12.46 16.46 4.29
N THR A 111 -12.97 15.98 3.16
CA THR A 111 -13.51 14.63 3.01
C THR A 111 -12.44 13.56 3.13
N GLY A 112 -11.32 13.69 2.38
CA GLY A 112 -10.20 12.73 2.42
C GLY A 112 -9.62 12.61 3.82
N THR A 113 -9.19 13.74 4.37
CA THR A 113 -8.53 13.84 5.68
C THR A 113 -9.40 13.32 6.84
N GLY A 114 -10.70 13.65 6.82
CA GLY A 114 -11.62 13.22 7.88
C GLY A 114 -12.19 11.83 7.66
N GLY A 115 -12.50 11.47 6.42
CA GLY A 115 -13.19 10.22 6.09
C GLY A 115 -12.27 8.99 5.97
N ALA A 116 -11.03 9.16 5.49
CA ALA A 116 -10.12 8.04 5.29
C ALA A 116 -9.86 7.23 6.58
N PRO A 117 -9.62 7.85 7.76
CA PRO A 117 -9.49 7.09 9.00
C PRO A 117 -10.73 6.27 9.36
N VAL A 118 -11.93 6.78 9.12
CA VAL A 118 -13.19 6.06 9.39
C VAL A 118 -13.32 4.83 8.48
N VAL A 119 -13.01 4.98 7.19
CA VAL A 119 -12.98 3.84 6.24
C VAL A 119 -11.98 2.78 6.70
N ALA A 120 -10.80 3.20 7.16
CA ALA A 120 -9.76 2.31 7.68
C ALA A 120 -10.22 1.53 8.92
N GLU A 121 -10.84 2.22 9.89
CA GLU A 121 -11.40 1.59 11.08
C GLU A 121 -12.43 0.51 10.73
N VAL A 122 -13.33 0.80 9.78
CA VAL A 122 -14.35 -0.16 9.30
C VAL A 122 -13.69 -1.34 8.61
N ALA A 123 -12.77 -1.12 7.66
CA ALA A 123 -12.08 -2.18 6.94
C ALA A 123 -11.31 -3.11 7.90
N ARG A 124 -10.60 -2.52 8.86
CA ARG A 124 -9.84 -3.27 9.88
C ARG A 124 -10.77 -4.06 10.80
N SER A 125 -11.92 -3.52 11.19
CA SER A 125 -12.91 -4.23 12.02
C SER A 125 -13.50 -5.46 11.31
N LEU A 126 -13.55 -5.46 9.98
CA LEU A 126 -13.95 -6.59 9.14
C LEU A 126 -12.84 -7.62 8.92
N GLY A 127 -11.62 -7.38 9.44
CA GLY A 127 -10.47 -8.28 9.35
C GLY A 127 -9.67 -8.19 8.04
N ALA A 128 -9.95 -7.19 7.21
CA ALA A 128 -9.19 -6.92 6.00
C ALA A 128 -7.80 -6.34 6.33
N LEU A 129 -6.79 -6.73 5.57
CA LEU A 129 -5.51 -6.03 5.57
C LEU A 129 -5.72 -4.61 5.03
N THR A 130 -5.41 -3.58 5.83
CA THR A 130 -5.67 -2.19 5.50
C THR A 130 -4.40 -1.44 5.13
N VAL A 131 -4.35 -0.86 3.94
CA VAL A 131 -3.20 -0.11 3.43
C VAL A 131 -3.63 1.28 3.00
N GLY A 132 -3.12 2.30 3.70
CA GLY A 132 -3.29 3.69 3.30
C GLY A 132 -2.23 4.10 2.29
N VAL A 133 -2.65 4.71 1.17
CA VAL A 133 -1.74 5.32 0.18
C VAL A 133 -2.24 6.73 -0.07
N VAL A 134 -1.59 7.72 0.52
CA VAL A 134 -2.09 9.09 0.57
C VAL A 134 -1.03 10.10 0.19
N THR A 135 -1.47 11.30 -0.24
CA THR A 135 -0.56 12.39 -0.58
C THR A 135 -0.63 13.51 0.44
N ARG A 136 0.53 14.13 0.73
CA ARG A 136 0.59 15.46 1.35
C ARG A 136 0.39 16.54 0.31
N PRO A 137 -0.29 17.64 0.65
CA PRO A 137 -0.49 18.77 -0.27
C PRO A 137 0.84 19.42 -0.65
N PHE A 138 0.84 20.09 -1.80
CA PHE A 138 1.95 20.97 -2.19
C PHE A 138 2.08 22.14 -1.21
N GLY A 139 3.30 22.61 -0.99
CA GLY A 139 3.59 23.75 -0.10
C GLY A 139 2.83 25.03 -0.48
N PHE A 140 2.59 25.28 -1.79
CA PHE A 140 1.82 26.42 -2.28
C PHE A 140 0.32 26.36 -1.92
N GLU A 141 -0.22 25.19 -1.55
CA GLU A 141 -1.63 25.04 -1.13
C GLU A 141 -1.91 25.65 0.25
N GLY A 142 -0.87 26.01 0.97
CA GLY A 142 -0.92 26.84 2.17
C GLY A 142 -0.85 26.07 3.48
N ARG A 143 -0.40 26.79 4.52
CA ARG A 143 -0.10 26.25 5.85
C ARG A 143 -1.29 25.54 6.53
N ARG A 144 -2.50 26.07 6.37
CA ARG A 144 -3.70 25.46 6.98
C ARG A 144 -3.93 24.06 6.44
N ARG A 145 -3.76 23.88 5.12
CA ARG A 145 -3.94 22.59 4.46
C ARG A 145 -2.87 21.58 4.90
N ALA A 146 -1.62 22.03 5.04
CA ALA A 146 -0.53 21.23 5.57
C ALA A 146 -0.80 20.75 7.01
N VAL A 147 -1.31 21.62 7.90
CA VAL A 147 -1.65 21.23 9.27
C VAL A 147 -2.78 20.19 9.30
N HIS A 148 -3.83 20.37 8.50
CA HIS A 148 -4.89 19.37 8.40
C HIS A 148 -4.37 18.04 7.87
N ALA A 149 -3.45 18.07 6.88
CA ALA A 149 -2.83 16.86 6.33
C ALA A 149 -2.08 16.07 7.40
N GLU A 150 -1.23 16.72 8.21
CA GLU A 150 -0.49 16.03 9.28
C GLU A 150 -1.41 15.42 10.34
N GLN A 151 -2.50 16.10 10.69
CA GLN A 151 -3.50 15.56 11.62
C GLN A 151 -4.22 14.34 11.03
N GLY A 152 -4.61 14.41 9.74
CA GLY A 152 -5.24 13.28 9.04
C GLY A 152 -4.31 12.08 8.89
N ILE A 153 -3.06 12.31 8.48
CA ILE A 153 -2.02 11.30 8.37
C ILE A 153 -1.79 10.59 9.70
N GLN A 154 -1.73 11.34 10.80
CA GLN A 154 -1.58 10.76 12.14
C GLN A 154 -2.79 9.88 12.51
N SER A 155 -4.02 10.37 12.30
CA SER A 155 -5.22 9.59 12.57
C SER A 155 -5.32 8.34 11.69
N LEU A 156 -4.95 8.45 10.41
CA LEU A 156 -4.96 7.32 9.48
C LEU A 156 -3.89 6.28 9.84
N ARG A 157 -2.70 6.71 10.29
CA ARG A 157 -1.62 5.81 10.74
C ARG A 157 -2.06 4.89 11.87
N GLU A 158 -2.91 5.38 12.77
CA GLU A 158 -3.42 4.60 13.90
C GLU A 158 -4.52 3.60 13.47
N ALA A 159 -5.17 3.87 12.33
CA ALA A 159 -6.30 3.10 11.82
C ALA A 159 -5.91 2.02 10.80
N VAL A 160 -4.77 2.14 10.10
CA VAL A 160 -4.31 1.19 9.07
C VAL A 160 -3.22 0.25 9.57
N ASP A 161 -3.00 -0.86 8.86
CA ASP A 161 -1.85 -1.76 9.08
C ASP A 161 -0.56 -1.16 8.53
N THR A 162 -0.65 -0.57 7.33
CA THR A 162 0.48 0.08 6.66
C THR A 162 0.04 1.41 6.06
N LEU A 163 0.85 2.45 6.24
CA LEU A 163 0.62 3.77 5.67
C LEU A 163 1.80 4.20 4.79
N ILE A 164 1.50 4.45 3.52
CA ILE A 164 2.42 5.05 2.54
C ILE A 164 1.99 6.50 2.36
N VAL A 165 2.88 7.44 2.66
CA VAL A 165 2.65 8.88 2.49
C VAL A 165 3.56 9.40 1.38
N ILE A 166 2.98 10.12 0.43
CA ILE A 166 3.68 10.67 -0.73
C ILE A 166 3.66 12.19 -0.63
N PRO A 167 4.82 12.84 -0.42
CA PRO A 167 4.88 14.30 -0.39
C PRO A 167 4.81 14.86 -1.81
N ASN A 168 3.74 15.61 -2.14
CA ASN A 168 3.56 16.18 -3.47
C ASN A 168 4.71 17.12 -3.87
N ASP A 169 5.34 17.84 -2.92
CA ASP A 169 6.49 18.70 -3.22
C ASP A 169 7.64 17.92 -3.87
N ARG A 170 7.83 16.63 -3.54
CA ARG A 170 8.84 15.78 -4.17
C ARG A 170 8.55 15.46 -5.64
N LEU A 171 7.31 15.59 -6.05
CA LEU A 171 6.93 15.41 -7.45
C LEU A 171 7.46 16.54 -8.33
N LEU A 172 7.70 17.73 -7.76
CA LEU A 172 8.31 18.85 -8.46
C LEU A 172 9.78 18.59 -8.78
N ASP A 173 10.45 17.73 -8.02
CA ASP A 173 11.85 17.33 -8.27
C ASP A 173 11.95 16.30 -9.40
N VAL A 174 10.88 15.58 -9.70
CA VAL A 174 10.83 14.50 -10.71
C VAL A 174 10.21 14.98 -12.02
N GLY A 175 9.26 15.92 -11.95
CA GLY A 175 8.51 16.44 -13.08
C GLY A 175 9.31 17.43 -13.94
N ASP A 176 8.81 17.70 -15.16
CA ASP A 176 9.34 18.79 -15.97
C ASP A 176 8.93 20.13 -15.34
N PRO A 177 9.90 21.03 -14.99
CA PRO A 177 9.59 22.35 -14.44
C PRO A 177 8.71 23.24 -15.36
N LYS A 178 8.58 22.87 -16.63
CA LYS A 178 7.73 23.54 -17.62
C LYS A 178 6.37 22.86 -17.81
N ALA A 179 6.12 21.75 -17.12
CA ALA A 179 4.87 21.03 -17.25
C ALA A 179 3.68 21.92 -16.82
N PRO A 180 2.54 21.84 -17.50
CA PRO A 180 1.30 22.47 -17.05
C PRO A 180 0.91 21.98 -15.64
N MET A 181 0.30 22.86 -14.86
CA MET A 181 -0.17 22.53 -13.49
C MET A 181 -1.06 21.27 -13.44
N THR A 182 -1.90 21.09 -14.47
CA THR A 182 -2.75 19.90 -14.61
C THR A 182 -1.94 18.60 -14.72
N GLU A 183 -0.77 18.65 -15.37
CA GLU A 183 0.12 17.49 -15.52
C GLU A 183 0.81 17.16 -14.20
N THR A 184 1.16 18.18 -13.41
CA THR A 184 1.75 17.99 -12.09
C THR A 184 0.75 17.31 -11.12
N PHE A 185 -0.53 17.68 -11.16
CA PHE A 185 -1.57 16.97 -10.38
C PHE A 185 -1.79 15.54 -10.87
N ARG A 186 -1.77 15.32 -12.19
CA ARG A 186 -1.82 13.95 -12.74
C ARG A 186 -0.65 13.08 -12.27
N LEU A 187 0.54 13.67 -12.11
CA LEU A 187 1.69 12.95 -11.58
C LEU A 187 1.42 12.47 -10.14
N ALA A 188 0.73 13.26 -9.31
CA ALA A 188 0.33 12.84 -7.98
C ALA A 188 -0.65 11.65 -8.03
N ASP A 189 -1.64 11.69 -8.92
CA ASP A 189 -2.58 10.58 -9.12
C ASP A 189 -1.86 9.33 -9.65
N ASP A 190 -0.89 9.50 -10.59
CA ASP A 190 -0.08 8.40 -11.13
C ASP A 190 0.80 7.75 -10.05
N VAL A 191 1.31 8.49 -9.08
CA VAL A 191 2.10 7.94 -7.97
C VAL A 191 1.21 7.17 -7.00
N LEU A 192 0.02 7.68 -6.67
CA LEU A 192 -0.98 6.92 -5.89
C LEU A 192 -1.37 5.62 -6.59
N MET A 193 -1.65 5.69 -7.90
CA MET A 193 -1.91 4.51 -8.72
C MET A 193 -0.75 3.50 -8.68
N ASN A 194 0.48 3.96 -8.85
CA ASN A 194 1.64 3.07 -8.82
C ASN A 194 1.85 2.42 -7.45
N GLY A 195 1.50 3.11 -6.35
CA GLY A 195 1.51 2.55 -5.02
C GLY A 195 0.55 1.38 -4.86
N VAL A 196 -0.68 1.55 -5.31
CA VAL A 196 -1.70 0.49 -5.32
C VAL A 196 -1.31 -0.62 -6.29
N LYS A 197 -0.96 -0.26 -7.55
CA LYS A 197 -0.62 -1.20 -8.62
C LYS A 197 0.62 -2.04 -8.27
N GLY A 198 1.63 -1.45 -7.63
CA GLY A 198 2.85 -2.15 -7.24
C GLY A 198 2.62 -3.31 -6.28
N ILE A 199 1.56 -3.25 -5.48
CA ILE A 199 1.17 -4.34 -4.56
C ILE A 199 0.15 -5.26 -5.23
N THR A 200 -0.88 -4.70 -5.89
CA THR A 200 -1.95 -5.51 -6.50
C THR A 200 -1.43 -6.40 -7.61
N ASP A 201 -0.55 -5.90 -8.47
CA ASP A 201 0.03 -6.68 -9.57
C ASP A 201 0.77 -7.92 -9.07
N LEU A 202 1.43 -7.85 -7.90
CA LEU A 202 2.12 -9.00 -7.29
C LEU A 202 1.15 -10.14 -6.94
N ILE A 203 -0.08 -9.78 -6.54
CA ILE A 203 -1.09 -10.73 -6.05
C ILE A 203 -1.98 -11.22 -7.19
N THR A 204 -2.39 -10.31 -8.10
CA THR A 204 -3.47 -10.55 -9.06
C THR A 204 -2.98 -10.88 -10.46
N THR A 205 -1.76 -10.48 -10.81
CA THR A 205 -1.23 -10.66 -12.17
C THR A 205 -0.37 -11.92 -12.24
N PRO A 206 -0.70 -12.91 -13.09
CA PRO A 206 0.17 -14.04 -13.31
C PRO A 206 1.54 -13.57 -13.82
N GLY A 207 2.58 -13.82 -13.04
CA GLY A 207 3.96 -13.43 -13.35
C GLY A 207 4.86 -14.65 -13.55
N LEU A 208 6.13 -14.40 -13.82
CA LEU A 208 7.17 -15.43 -13.82
C LEU A 208 7.49 -15.93 -12.40
N ILE A 209 7.42 -15.00 -11.43
CA ILE A 209 7.56 -15.26 -10.00
C ILE A 209 6.34 -14.63 -9.34
N ASN A 210 5.46 -15.47 -8.83
CA ASN A 210 4.23 -15.03 -8.18
C ASN A 210 4.45 -14.91 -6.68
N VAL A 211 3.77 -13.95 -6.09
CA VAL A 211 3.71 -13.75 -4.64
C VAL A 211 2.29 -14.10 -4.19
N ASP A 212 2.16 -14.88 -3.14
CA ASP A 212 0.85 -15.14 -2.59
C ASP A 212 0.39 -14.02 -1.63
N PHE A 213 -0.91 -13.97 -1.38
CA PHE A 213 -1.48 -12.94 -0.51
C PHE A 213 -0.98 -13.07 0.94
N ALA A 214 -0.68 -14.28 1.40
CA ALA A 214 -0.22 -14.50 2.77
C ALA A 214 1.17 -13.88 3.01
N ASP A 215 2.06 -13.94 2.02
CA ASP A 215 3.38 -13.30 2.07
C ASP A 215 3.24 -11.78 2.17
N VAL A 216 2.41 -11.18 1.29
CA VAL A 216 2.13 -9.73 1.36
C VAL A 216 1.55 -9.34 2.72
N LYS A 217 0.61 -10.14 3.24
CA LYS A 217 0.00 -9.91 4.54
C LYS A 217 1.02 -9.95 5.67
N THR A 218 1.99 -10.87 5.63
CA THR A 218 3.04 -10.99 6.65
C THR A 218 3.90 -9.72 6.73
N VAL A 219 4.28 -9.17 5.59
CA VAL A 219 5.12 -7.97 5.52
C VAL A 219 4.34 -6.71 5.90
N MET A 220 3.06 -6.61 5.47
CA MET A 220 2.27 -5.38 5.57
C MET A 220 1.40 -5.28 6.82
N SER A 221 1.11 -6.38 7.55
CA SER A 221 0.30 -6.33 8.77
C SER A 221 1.04 -5.62 9.90
N ASP A 222 0.38 -4.64 10.52
CA ASP A 222 0.92 -3.83 11.62
C ASP A 222 2.34 -3.29 11.34
N ALA A 223 2.63 -3.00 10.07
CA ALA A 223 3.95 -2.54 9.63
C ALA A 223 4.18 -1.04 9.90
N GLY A 224 3.11 -0.28 10.17
CA GLY A 224 3.19 1.15 10.46
C GLY A 224 3.51 1.98 9.22
N THR A 225 4.49 2.86 9.32
CA THR A 225 4.90 3.69 8.17
C THR A 225 5.70 2.86 7.17
N ALA A 226 5.36 2.99 5.90
CA ALA A 226 6.10 2.44 4.78
C ALA A 226 6.52 3.55 3.79
N VAL A 227 7.62 3.32 3.10
CA VAL A 227 8.08 4.20 2.02
C VAL A 227 8.05 3.44 0.70
N MET A 228 7.84 4.18 -0.38
CA MET A 228 7.75 3.61 -1.72
C MET A 228 8.71 4.33 -2.67
N GLY A 229 9.47 3.53 -3.42
CA GLY A 229 10.31 4.01 -4.50
C GLY A 229 9.99 3.32 -5.81
N ILE A 230 10.05 4.08 -6.91
CA ILE A 230 9.82 3.58 -8.26
C ILE A 230 10.98 4.00 -9.13
N GLY A 231 11.52 3.04 -9.87
CA GLY A 231 12.57 3.30 -10.85
C GLY A 231 12.27 2.64 -12.18
N ARG A 232 12.74 3.27 -13.26
CA ARG A 232 12.67 2.74 -14.63
C ARG A 232 14.07 2.70 -15.22
N GLY A 233 14.33 1.70 -16.04
CA GLY A 233 15.62 1.54 -16.70
C GLY A 233 15.47 1.04 -18.14
N ASN A 234 16.40 1.46 -19.00
CA ASN A 234 16.44 1.12 -20.40
C ASN A 234 17.82 0.60 -20.82
N GLY A 235 17.89 -0.15 -21.92
CA GLY A 235 19.13 -0.66 -22.49
C GLY A 235 19.74 -1.85 -21.70
N ASP A 236 21.01 -2.14 -21.90
CA ASP A 236 21.67 -3.35 -21.41
C ASP A 236 21.71 -3.44 -19.88
N GLU A 237 21.76 -2.30 -19.18
CA GLU A 237 21.80 -2.23 -17.70
C GLU A 237 20.45 -1.82 -17.10
N ARG A 238 19.35 -2.01 -17.82
CA ARG A 238 18.00 -1.55 -17.44
C ARG A 238 17.57 -2.01 -16.06
N ALA A 239 17.90 -3.25 -15.67
CA ALA A 239 17.54 -3.81 -14.38
C ALA A 239 18.27 -3.11 -13.21
N ALA A 240 19.58 -2.94 -13.33
CA ALA A 240 20.39 -2.24 -12.32
C ALA A 240 19.99 -0.77 -12.21
N GLN A 241 19.78 -0.09 -13.35
CA GLN A 241 19.34 1.30 -13.37
C GLN A 241 17.95 1.48 -12.75
N ALA A 242 16.98 0.60 -13.06
CA ALA A 242 15.66 0.65 -12.47
C ALA A 242 15.70 0.45 -10.96
N ALA A 243 16.44 -0.56 -10.48
CA ALA A 243 16.60 -0.81 -9.06
C ALA A 243 17.28 0.36 -8.34
N GLN A 244 18.38 0.89 -8.89
CA GLN A 244 19.11 2.02 -8.31
C GLN A 244 18.21 3.27 -8.22
N ARG A 245 17.43 3.56 -9.27
CA ARG A 245 16.48 4.69 -9.27
C ARG A 245 15.33 4.48 -8.29
N ALA A 246 14.89 3.23 -8.07
CA ALA A 246 13.85 2.93 -7.09
C ALA A 246 14.33 3.21 -5.66
N ILE A 247 15.53 2.74 -5.28
CA ILE A 247 16.09 2.93 -3.94
C ILE A 247 16.57 4.35 -3.66
N SER A 248 16.84 5.15 -4.70
CA SER A 248 17.21 6.57 -4.60
C SER A 248 16.07 7.51 -5.03
N SER A 249 14.85 6.99 -5.12
CA SER A 249 13.69 7.78 -5.55
C SER A 249 13.46 8.97 -4.61
N PRO A 250 13.23 10.18 -5.15
CA PRO A 250 12.85 11.35 -4.33
C PRO A 250 11.54 11.14 -3.55
N LEU A 251 10.71 10.20 -3.98
CA LEU A 251 9.45 9.84 -3.31
C LEU A 251 9.67 9.13 -1.97
N LEU A 252 10.87 8.60 -1.74
CA LEU A 252 11.25 8.07 -0.43
C LEU A 252 11.48 9.24 0.54
N GLU A 253 10.62 9.37 1.56
CA GLU A 253 10.81 10.39 2.60
C GLU A 253 12.03 10.08 3.48
N THR A 254 12.34 8.82 3.62
CA THR A 254 13.48 8.31 4.41
C THR A 254 14.23 7.24 3.62
N SER A 255 15.48 6.97 3.97
CA SER A 255 16.21 5.81 3.44
C SER A 255 15.45 4.53 3.75
N MET A 256 15.51 3.55 2.85
CA MET A 256 14.97 2.23 3.13
C MET A 256 15.85 1.40 4.08
N GLU A 257 16.99 1.93 4.48
CA GLU A 257 17.87 1.33 5.49
C GLU A 257 17.12 1.12 6.82
N GLY A 258 17.18 -0.09 7.34
CA GLY A 258 16.47 -0.48 8.56
C GLY A 258 15.03 -0.92 8.36
N ALA A 259 14.53 -0.96 7.12
CA ALA A 259 13.26 -1.62 6.80
C ALA A 259 13.37 -3.13 7.03
N ARG A 260 12.41 -3.70 7.72
CA ARG A 260 12.38 -5.14 8.04
C ARG A 260 11.51 -5.96 7.12
N GLY A 261 10.63 -5.31 6.38
CA GLY A 261 9.82 -5.89 5.34
C GLY A 261 9.98 -5.13 4.05
N VAL A 262 10.24 -5.82 2.95
CA VAL A 262 10.39 -5.23 1.63
C VAL A 262 9.54 -6.00 0.65
N LEU A 263 8.62 -5.31 -0.02
CA LEU A 263 7.96 -5.82 -1.22
C LEU A 263 8.68 -5.27 -2.45
N LEU A 264 9.16 -6.17 -3.29
CA LEU A 264 9.87 -5.85 -4.50
C LEU A 264 9.14 -6.39 -5.72
N SER A 265 8.62 -5.49 -6.53
CA SER A 265 7.99 -5.80 -7.83
C SER A 265 8.93 -5.41 -8.96
N VAL A 266 9.27 -6.37 -9.80
CA VAL A 266 10.02 -6.15 -11.04
C VAL A 266 9.10 -6.44 -12.21
N ALA A 267 8.81 -5.41 -13.02
CA ALA A 267 8.03 -5.54 -14.23
C ALA A 267 8.89 -5.24 -15.45
N GLY A 268 8.78 -6.07 -16.47
CA GLY A 268 9.52 -5.91 -17.72
C GLY A 268 8.85 -6.63 -18.88
N PRO A 269 9.34 -6.42 -20.11
CA PRO A 269 8.81 -7.11 -21.29
C PRO A 269 9.11 -8.59 -21.26
N SER A 270 8.48 -9.34 -22.19
CA SER A 270 8.71 -10.78 -22.37
C SER A 270 10.18 -11.15 -22.69
N SER A 271 11.00 -10.18 -23.09
CA SER A 271 12.46 -10.32 -23.25
C SER A 271 13.26 -10.25 -21.94
N MET A 272 12.60 -9.94 -20.80
CA MET A 272 13.25 -9.87 -19.49
C MET A 272 13.85 -11.22 -19.11
N THR A 273 15.12 -11.22 -18.73
CA THR A 273 15.84 -12.43 -18.35
C THR A 273 15.83 -12.63 -16.82
N LEU A 274 15.99 -13.87 -16.39
CA LEU A 274 16.14 -14.18 -14.96
C LEU A 274 17.38 -13.47 -14.36
N HIS A 275 18.44 -13.29 -15.15
CA HIS A 275 19.64 -12.58 -14.70
C HIS A 275 19.33 -11.11 -14.38
N GLU A 276 18.56 -10.42 -15.22
CA GLU A 276 18.13 -9.05 -14.99
C GLU A 276 17.27 -8.94 -13.73
N ALA A 277 16.27 -9.81 -13.59
CA ALA A 277 15.42 -9.84 -12.40
C ALA A 277 16.22 -10.10 -11.10
N THR A 278 17.18 -11.03 -11.14
CA THR A 278 18.09 -11.31 -10.02
C THR A 278 18.98 -10.10 -9.71
N LYS A 279 19.51 -9.42 -10.74
CA LYS A 279 20.33 -8.23 -10.55
C LYS A 279 19.57 -7.10 -9.87
N ALA A 280 18.32 -6.86 -10.27
CA ALA A 280 17.45 -5.89 -9.62
C ALA A 280 17.21 -6.24 -8.14
N ALA A 281 16.89 -7.50 -7.85
CA ALA A 281 16.65 -7.98 -6.48
C ALA A 281 17.90 -7.83 -5.60
N GLN A 282 19.08 -8.20 -6.09
CA GLN A 282 20.34 -8.04 -5.35
C GLN A 282 20.68 -6.58 -5.06
N THR A 283 20.40 -5.67 -6.02
CA THR A 283 20.62 -4.23 -5.84
C THR A 283 19.76 -3.68 -4.72
N VAL A 284 18.50 -4.08 -4.64
CA VAL A 284 17.58 -3.64 -3.57
C VAL A 284 17.95 -4.28 -2.23
N ALA A 285 18.23 -5.59 -2.21
CA ALA A 285 18.59 -6.33 -1.00
C ALA A 285 19.84 -5.76 -0.31
N ALA A 286 20.79 -5.25 -1.06
CA ALA A 286 22.01 -4.64 -0.52
C ALA A 286 21.75 -3.34 0.29
N HIS A 287 20.54 -2.77 0.19
CA HIS A 287 20.14 -1.54 0.90
C HIS A 287 19.06 -1.78 1.96
N ALA A 288 18.59 -3.01 2.13
CA ALA A 288 17.69 -3.40 3.21
C ALA A 288 18.46 -3.82 4.46
N ASP A 289 17.76 -3.99 5.59
CA ASP A 289 18.35 -4.58 6.80
C ASP A 289 18.79 -6.03 6.50
N GLU A 290 19.88 -6.50 7.14
CA GLU A 290 20.39 -7.88 6.97
C GLU A 290 19.35 -8.94 7.35
N ASP A 291 18.46 -8.63 8.29
CA ASP A 291 17.36 -9.48 8.75
C ASP A 291 16.03 -9.17 8.05
N ALA A 292 16.03 -8.35 6.98
CA ALA A 292 14.80 -7.98 6.27
C ALA A 292 14.17 -9.17 5.56
N GLU A 293 12.84 -9.29 5.68
CA GLU A 293 12.02 -10.20 4.87
C GLU A 293 11.74 -9.54 3.53
N ILE A 294 12.30 -10.11 2.45
CA ILE A 294 12.14 -9.57 1.09
C ILE A 294 11.23 -10.48 0.29
N ILE A 295 10.03 -9.97 -0.03
CA ILE A 295 9.07 -10.62 -0.92
C ILE A 295 9.32 -10.10 -2.33
N PHE A 296 9.65 -11.00 -3.24
CA PHE A 296 10.03 -10.68 -4.60
C PHE A 296 9.07 -11.26 -5.61
N GLY A 297 8.56 -10.43 -6.52
CA GLY A 297 7.76 -10.86 -7.66
C GLY A 297 8.27 -10.29 -8.99
N ALA A 298 8.11 -11.08 -10.06
CA ALA A 298 8.51 -10.71 -11.42
C ALA A 298 7.33 -10.86 -12.38
N ILE A 299 6.96 -9.77 -13.04
CA ILE A 299 5.75 -9.65 -13.86
C ILE A 299 6.15 -9.31 -15.29
N ILE A 300 5.48 -9.93 -16.27
CA ILE A 300 5.62 -9.56 -17.68
C ILE A 300 4.59 -8.49 -18.01
N ASP A 301 5.07 -7.35 -18.52
CA ASP A 301 4.28 -6.23 -19.00
C ASP A 301 4.87 -5.69 -20.31
N ASP A 302 4.39 -6.22 -21.43
CA ASP A 302 4.90 -5.85 -22.75
C ASP A 302 4.54 -4.40 -23.15
N ASN A 303 3.64 -3.72 -22.40
CA ASN A 303 3.34 -2.31 -22.61
C ASN A 303 4.51 -1.40 -22.18
N LEU A 304 5.47 -1.92 -21.43
CA LEU A 304 6.69 -1.21 -21.07
C LEU A 304 7.68 -1.11 -22.25
N GLY A 305 7.45 -1.82 -23.36
CA GLY A 305 8.39 -1.86 -24.49
C GLY A 305 9.73 -2.48 -24.08
N GLU A 306 10.82 -1.72 -24.18
CA GLU A 306 12.16 -2.19 -23.76
C GLU A 306 12.50 -1.82 -22.31
N GLU A 307 11.60 -1.09 -21.62
CA GLU A 307 11.85 -0.66 -20.24
C GLU A 307 11.65 -1.77 -19.23
N MET A 308 12.41 -1.69 -18.13
CA MET A 308 12.09 -2.38 -16.89
C MET A 308 11.66 -1.37 -15.83
N ARG A 309 10.65 -1.73 -15.05
CA ARG A 309 10.18 -0.96 -13.89
C ARG A 309 10.41 -1.77 -12.61
N VAL A 310 11.02 -1.12 -11.64
CA VAL A 310 11.20 -1.66 -10.29
C VAL A 310 10.40 -0.80 -9.33
N THR A 311 9.53 -1.44 -8.54
CA THR A 311 8.80 -0.81 -7.45
C THR A 311 9.23 -1.47 -6.15
N VAL A 312 9.68 -0.66 -5.20
CA VAL A 312 10.09 -1.10 -3.87
C VAL A 312 9.17 -0.46 -2.84
N ILE A 313 8.61 -1.27 -1.95
CA ILE A 313 7.87 -0.79 -0.78
C ILE A 313 8.59 -1.35 0.44
N ALA A 314 9.13 -0.44 1.24
CA ALA A 314 9.89 -0.78 2.43
C ALA A 314 9.10 -0.38 3.68
N ALA A 315 8.93 -1.30 4.62
CA ALA A 315 8.06 -1.17 5.78
C ALA A 315 8.72 -1.72 7.05
N GLY A 316 8.07 -1.52 8.20
CA GLY A 316 8.51 -2.13 9.46
C GLY A 316 9.68 -1.40 10.13
N PHE A 317 9.86 -0.11 9.87
CA PHE A 317 10.90 0.73 10.50
C PHE A 317 10.69 0.87 12.02
N ASP A 318 9.44 0.87 12.48
CA ASP A 318 9.04 1.10 13.86
C ASP A 318 9.01 -0.18 14.72
N ARG A 319 9.17 -1.34 14.12
CA ARG A 319 9.22 -2.60 14.86
C ARG A 319 10.48 -2.63 15.73
N LYS A 320 10.35 -2.31 17.03
CA LYS A 320 11.44 -2.52 18.01
C LYS A 320 11.97 -3.94 17.83
N ARG A 321 13.31 -4.11 17.85
CA ARG A 321 13.94 -5.43 17.94
C ARG A 321 13.25 -6.23 19.05
N GLY A 322 12.28 -7.03 18.67
CA GLY A 322 11.67 -8.00 19.57
C GLY A 322 12.80 -8.91 20.00
N SER A 323 13.16 -8.84 21.29
CA SER A 323 13.99 -9.89 21.88
C SER A 323 13.35 -11.21 21.48
N ARG A 324 14.01 -11.99 20.63
CA ARG A 324 13.71 -13.41 20.50
C ARG A 324 13.87 -13.96 21.92
N GLN A 325 12.78 -13.98 22.69
CA GLN A 325 12.64 -14.93 23.78
C GLN A 325 12.56 -16.28 23.08
N GLY A 326 13.72 -16.89 22.88
CA GLY A 326 13.79 -18.33 22.69
C GLY A 326 12.95 -18.95 23.80
N PRO A 327 12.30 -20.12 23.55
CA PRO A 327 11.54 -20.81 24.60
C PRO A 327 12.45 -20.91 25.80
N GLY A 328 12.12 -20.21 26.88
CA GLY A 328 12.92 -20.13 28.09
C GLY A 328 13.22 -21.52 28.55
N MET A 329 14.46 -21.89 28.44
CA MET A 329 15.04 -23.01 29.19
C MET A 329 14.96 -22.55 30.64
N GLY A 330 13.82 -22.88 31.27
CA GLY A 330 13.62 -22.66 32.68
C GLY A 330 14.79 -23.28 33.42
N THR A 331 15.65 -22.45 33.97
CA THR A 331 16.54 -22.83 35.04
C THR A 331 15.67 -23.30 36.20
N ARG A 332 15.38 -24.61 36.25
CA ARG A 332 14.95 -25.26 37.45
C ARG A 332 16.10 -25.11 38.45
N ALA A 333 15.91 -24.22 39.39
CA ALA A 333 16.66 -24.21 40.63
C ALA A 333 16.55 -25.59 41.29
N GLY A 334 17.68 -26.15 41.68
CA GLY A 334 17.96 -27.21 42.64
C GLY A 334 16.79 -28.10 43.06
N ALA A 335 16.65 -29.26 42.41
CA ALA A 335 16.09 -30.43 43.06
C ALA A 335 17.30 -31.33 43.36
N ASP A 336 17.61 -31.48 44.64
CA ASP A 336 18.50 -32.49 45.16
C ASP A 336 18.05 -33.86 44.64
N VAL A 337 18.88 -34.49 43.85
CA VAL A 337 18.69 -35.87 43.41
C VAL A 337 19.17 -36.74 44.56
N GLU A 338 18.29 -37.26 45.40
CA GLU A 338 18.58 -38.34 46.32
C GLU A 338 19.03 -39.57 45.54
N ILE A 339 20.29 -39.94 45.70
CA ILE A 339 20.86 -41.17 45.12
C ILE A 339 20.32 -42.36 45.97
N PRO A 340 19.59 -43.32 45.35
CA PRO A 340 19.08 -44.47 46.06
C PRO A 340 20.22 -45.29 46.70
N SER A 341 20.00 -45.76 47.95
CA SER A 341 20.99 -46.43 48.79
C SER A 341 21.55 -47.78 48.28
N PHE A 342 21.08 -48.26 47.14
CA PHE A 342 21.56 -49.54 46.57
C PHE A 342 22.79 -49.34 45.61
N VAL A 343 23.32 -48.16 45.47
CA VAL A 343 24.52 -47.88 44.66
C VAL A 343 25.78 -47.70 45.56
N GLN A 344 25.65 -47.86 46.87
CA GLN A 344 26.82 -47.86 47.77
C GLN A 344 27.09 -49.29 48.23
N GLY A 345 27.86 -50.03 47.42
CA GLY A 345 28.37 -51.34 47.73
C GLY A 345 29.63 -51.58 46.94
#